data_bdc78b9c0c96e55f6098ba6201b21b8e
#
_entry.id   bdc78b9c0c96e55f6098ba6201b21b8e
#
_cell.length_a   1.000
_cell.length_b   1.000
_cell.length_c   1.000
_cell.angle_alpha   90.00
_cell.angle_beta   90.00
_cell.angle_gamma   90.00
#
_symmetry.space_group_name_H-M   'P 1'
#
loop_
_entity.id
_entity.type
_entity.pdbx_description
1 polymer ?
#
loop_
_entity_poly.entity_id
_entity_poly.type
_entity_poly.pdbx_seq_one_letter_code
_entity_poly.pdbx_strand_id
1 'polypeptide(L)'
;MSRRVPPWLVPLACLLAILALPFIAKYSARRAPRGGQASLSSGVARETLVILTPHNEAIRHEFTEAFAAFMAGQGRQVQIDWRSPGGGSEINRLLAAEYAASFERYWTGALGRRWSSHASGGFAADAPPGAPPDPEAAEARRAFLDSNVGCGIDLLFGGGSVDAQLHASAGRLVDAGVVKAHPQLFGDAGIPAVVGGEAFWDRGGRWLGVCLSGFGICVNRDVIARLGVPGLPSSWSSLADPLYFGQLGLADPGKSGTAVKTFEMIIQEQMQQVRRRAEADGVAAARLDDVAVHEGWLAGLRLIRRLAANARYFSDAASRVPVDVATGDAAAGMCIDFYGRFQSDVTAAAQDPEGGRAVPRMDFVMPKTGTSIGADTIGLLRGAPHRELAVAFIEFVLSEAGQKIWSFRKGAPGGPRTYALQRLPILPALYAPQYDAYRADRDTHPYAPNHQFVYHEAWTGPLFRAIAFVVRVMCVDPAPELRDAYQALAQAGFPPEATALFDDVSAVAYETVKGPLRAALRAPNALDEVTWSNRLVRQFRDQYREVVRLARQSQAQATQGGGAR
;
A
#
# COMPACT_ATOMS: atom_id res chain seq x y z
N MET A 1 37.04 51.02 32.49
CA MET A 1 35.73 50.40 32.89
C MET A 1 35.22 49.55 31.76
N SER A 2 35.50 48.24 31.75
CA SER A 2 34.94 47.30 30.76
C SER A 2 33.53 46.93 31.17
N ARG A 3 32.53 47.32 30.37
CA ARG A 3 31.13 46.91 30.57
C ARG A 3 31.01 45.43 30.22
N ARG A 4 30.85 44.58 31.22
CA ARG A 4 30.56 43.14 31.00
C ARG A 4 29.15 43.01 30.40
N VAL A 5 29.07 42.39 29.23
CA VAL A 5 27.79 42.06 28.59
C VAL A 5 27.04 41.06 29.48
N PRO A 6 25.78 41.32 29.81
CA PRO A 6 25.00 40.41 30.64
C PRO A 6 24.90 38.98 29.99
N PRO A 7 25.08 37.90 30.77
CA PRO A 7 25.18 36.53 30.22
C PRO A 7 23.94 36.03 29.51
N TRP A 8 22.76 36.66 29.70
CA TRP A 8 21.53 36.31 29.00
C TRP A 8 21.42 36.93 27.59
N LEU A 9 22.22 37.92 27.25
CA LEU A 9 22.22 38.55 25.92
C LEU A 9 22.76 37.63 24.81
N VAL A 10 23.67 36.75 25.13
CA VAL A 10 24.25 35.81 24.13
C VAL A 10 23.21 34.78 23.66
N PRO A 11 22.50 34.03 24.52
CA PRO A 11 21.46 33.13 24.09
C PRO A 11 20.25 33.84 23.40
N LEU A 12 19.92 35.06 23.82
CA LEU A 12 18.89 35.85 23.16
C LEU A 12 19.30 36.25 21.73
N ALA A 13 20.55 36.66 21.54
CA ALA A 13 21.06 36.98 20.20
C ALA A 13 21.12 35.77 19.29
N CYS A 14 21.50 34.59 19.80
CA CYS A 14 21.46 33.34 19.06
C CYS A 14 20.04 32.94 18.65
N LEU A 15 19.07 33.09 19.55
CA LEU A 15 17.66 32.81 19.25
C LEU A 15 17.12 33.75 18.17
N LEU A 16 17.40 35.05 18.27
CA LEU A 16 17.01 36.05 17.27
C LEU A 16 17.70 35.78 15.91
N ALA A 17 18.96 35.36 15.90
CA ALA A 17 19.67 34.97 14.68
C ALA A 17 19.03 33.75 14.01
N ILE A 18 18.69 32.71 14.78
CA ILE A 18 18.01 31.50 14.27
C ILE A 18 16.62 31.84 13.70
N LEU A 19 15.87 32.71 14.34
CA LEU A 19 14.56 33.16 13.87
C LEU A 19 14.66 34.08 12.63
N ALA A 20 15.71 34.87 12.51
CA ALA A 20 15.92 35.80 11.40
C ALA A 20 16.52 35.13 10.14
N LEU A 21 17.31 34.06 10.30
CA LEU A 21 17.99 33.35 9.19
C LEU A 21 17.07 32.94 8.03
N PRO A 22 15.87 32.36 8.24
CA PRO A 22 14.97 32.01 7.15
C PRO A 22 14.46 33.23 6.37
N PHE A 23 14.25 34.37 7.06
CA PHE A 23 13.80 35.60 6.43
C PHE A 23 14.90 36.29 5.66
N ILE A 24 16.13 36.28 6.20
CA ILE A 24 17.32 36.82 5.52
C ILE A 24 17.66 35.98 4.29
N ALA A 25 17.60 34.64 4.39
CA ALA A 25 17.81 33.74 3.27
C ALA A 25 16.75 33.96 2.15
N LYS A 26 15.50 34.16 2.51
CA LYS A 26 14.42 34.46 1.56
C LYS A 26 14.57 35.85 0.93
N TYR A 27 15.10 36.81 1.65
CA TYR A 27 15.33 38.17 1.17
C TYR A 27 16.56 38.27 0.26
N SER A 28 17.65 37.58 0.59
CA SER A 28 18.87 37.51 -0.24
C SER A 28 18.64 36.69 -1.52
N ALA A 29 17.84 35.61 -1.47
CA ALA A 29 17.43 34.87 -2.65
C ALA A 29 16.60 35.72 -3.65
N ARG A 30 15.88 36.74 -3.15
CA ARG A 30 15.16 37.70 -4.00
C ARG A 30 16.05 38.81 -4.59
N ARG A 31 17.24 39.04 -4.04
CA ARG A 31 18.17 40.11 -4.43
C ARG A 31 19.46 39.63 -5.10
N ALA A 32 19.69 38.34 -5.26
CA ALA A 32 20.81 37.87 -6.06
C ALA A 32 20.64 38.40 -7.49
N PRO A 33 21.60 39.22 -7.99
CA PRO A 33 21.56 39.61 -9.38
C PRO A 33 21.59 38.34 -10.21
N ARG A 34 20.60 38.14 -11.07
CA ARG A 34 20.67 37.14 -12.14
C ARG A 34 21.82 37.55 -13.03
N GLY A 35 23.03 37.21 -12.63
CA GLY A 35 24.22 37.29 -13.44
C GLY A 35 24.02 36.38 -14.64
N GLY A 36 23.84 36.96 -15.81
CA GLY A 36 23.70 36.26 -17.04
C GLY A 36 24.98 35.48 -17.37
N GLN A 37 24.89 34.16 -17.20
CA GLN A 37 25.55 33.29 -18.17
C GLN A 37 24.47 32.94 -19.19
N ALA A 38 24.44 33.73 -20.26
CA ALA A 38 23.81 33.34 -21.51
C ALA A 38 24.62 32.16 -22.07
N SER A 39 24.34 30.95 -21.59
CA SER A 39 24.57 29.77 -22.39
C SER A 39 23.54 29.89 -23.54
N LEU A 40 24.00 29.95 -24.75
CA LEU A 40 23.25 29.77 -25.97
C LEU A 40 22.64 28.35 -25.94
N SER A 41 21.60 28.15 -25.14
CA SER A 41 20.75 26.98 -25.22
C SER A 41 19.67 27.28 -26.23
N SER A 42 19.62 26.48 -27.28
CA SER A 42 18.55 26.37 -28.27
C SER A 42 17.20 26.66 -27.61
N GLY A 43 16.43 27.60 -28.17
CA GLY A 43 15.20 28.17 -27.63
C GLY A 43 13.99 27.23 -27.55
N VAL A 44 14.18 26.01 -27.07
CA VAL A 44 13.08 25.10 -26.79
C VAL A 44 12.65 25.33 -25.32
N ALA A 45 11.43 25.83 -25.14
CA ALA A 45 10.85 26.03 -23.83
C ALA A 45 10.81 24.67 -23.09
N ARG A 46 11.30 24.67 -21.84
CA ARG A 46 11.28 23.48 -20.99
C ARG A 46 9.89 23.26 -20.41
N GLU A 47 9.27 22.16 -20.75
CA GLU A 47 7.95 21.76 -20.27
C GLU A 47 8.06 21.06 -18.91
N THR A 48 7.13 21.32 -18.00
CA THR A 48 7.11 20.67 -16.68
C THR A 48 5.90 19.79 -16.54
N LEU A 49 6.10 18.53 -16.17
CA LEU A 49 5.05 17.57 -15.83
C LEU A 49 5.00 17.38 -14.31
N VAL A 50 3.83 17.57 -13.69
CA VAL A 50 3.64 17.44 -12.24
C VAL A 50 3.02 16.10 -11.92
N ILE A 51 3.75 15.23 -11.22
CA ILE A 51 3.32 13.87 -10.90
C ILE A 51 3.26 13.67 -9.39
N LEU A 52 2.10 13.25 -8.89
CA LEU A 52 1.91 12.81 -7.51
C LEU A 52 2.14 11.30 -7.42
N THR A 53 2.98 10.85 -6.49
CA THR A 53 3.42 9.46 -6.45
C THR A 53 3.85 8.98 -5.05
N PRO A 54 3.54 7.71 -4.67
CA PRO A 54 4.16 7.05 -3.53
C PRO A 54 5.50 6.37 -3.87
N HIS A 55 5.91 6.40 -5.12
CA HIS A 55 7.11 5.70 -5.59
C HIS A 55 8.38 6.24 -4.95
N ASN A 56 9.32 5.33 -4.68
CA ASN A 56 10.64 5.65 -4.14
C ASN A 56 11.51 6.41 -5.16
N GLU A 57 12.67 6.89 -4.69
CA GLU A 57 13.59 7.67 -5.51
C GLU A 57 14.12 6.91 -6.73
N ALA A 58 14.37 5.59 -6.60
CA ALA A 58 14.89 4.78 -7.69
C ALA A 58 13.94 4.76 -8.89
N ILE A 59 12.64 4.58 -8.65
CA ILE A 59 11.62 4.60 -9.71
C ILE A 59 11.53 6.00 -10.33
N ARG A 60 11.48 7.04 -9.50
CA ARG A 60 11.40 8.43 -9.97
C ARG A 60 12.63 8.80 -10.82
N HIS A 61 13.82 8.39 -10.39
CA HIS A 61 15.07 8.64 -11.13
C HIS A 61 15.05 7.98 -12.50
N GLU A 62 14.79 6.67 -12.58
CA GLU A 62 14.82 5.93 -13.84
C GLU A 62 13.79 6.46 -14.84
N PHE A 63 12.57 6.77 -14.39
CA PHE A 63 11.54 7.34 -15.27
C PHE A 63 11.80 8.79 -15.66
N THR A 64 12.45 9.58 -14.81
CA THR A 64 12.89 10.94 -15.19
C THR A 64 13.86 10.89 -16.37
N GLU A 65 14.93 10.11 -16.23
CA GLU A 65 15.98 10.00 -17.24
C GLU A 65 15.43 9.41 -18.56
N ALA A 66 14.64 8.34 -18.44
CA ALA A 66 14.14 7.64 -19.61
C ALA A 66 13.08 8.47 -20.37
N PHE A 67 12.16 9.13 -19.67
CA PHE A 67 11.15 9.97 -20.31
C PHE A 67 11.77 11.25 -20.92
N ALA A 68 12.73 11.86 -20.20
CA ALA A 68 13.47 13.00 -20.77
C ALA A 68 14.21 12.64 -22.06
N ALA A 69 14.85 11.46 -22.11
CA ALA A 69 15.50 10.96 -23.32
C ALA A 69 14.49 10.67 -24.46
N PHE A 70 13.34 10.07 -24.12
CA PHE A 70 12.26 9.81 -25.08
C PHE A 70 11.72 11.09 -25.70
N MET A 71 11.45 12.12 -24.88
CA MET A 71 10.94 13.42 -25.35
C MET A 71 12.00 14.22 -26.11
N ALA A 72 13.27 14.13 -25.73
CA ALA A 72 14.38 14.74 -26.46
C ALA A 72 14.50 14.18 -27.90
N GLY A 73 14.24 12.87 -28.08
CA GLY A 73 14.14 12.26 -29.41
C GLY A 73 13.02 12.84 -30.29
N GLN A 74 12.04 13.49 -29.66
CA GLN A 74 10.95 14.24 -30.35
C GLN A 74 11.20 15.75 -30.42
N GLY A 75 12.40 16.22 -30.04
CA GLY A 75 12.75 17.65 -30.04
C GLY A 75 12.16 18.44 -28.85
N ARG A 76 11.61 17.79 -27.85
CA ARG A 76 11.00 18.42 -26.65
C ARG A 76 11.91 18.30 -25.45
N GLN A 77 12.00 19.35 -24.63
CA GLN A 77 12.72 19.33 -23.36
C GLN A 77 11.72 19.28 -22.21
N VAL A 78 11.77 18.20 -21.42
CA VAL A 78 10.83 17.96 -20.34
C VAL A 78 11.56 17.82 -19.02
N GLN A 79 10.95 18.32 -17.95
CA GLN A 79 11.30 18.00 -16.56
C GLN A 79 10.06 17.48 -15.82
N ILE A 80 10.28 16.62 -14.82
CA ILE A 80 9.21 16.11 -13.97
C ILE A 80 9.33 16.73 -12.59
N ASP A 81 8.24 17.34 -12.11
CA ASP A 81 8.05 17.74 -10.71
C ASP A 81 7.39 16.60 -9.96
N TRP A 82 8.19 15.82 -9.24
CA TRP A 82 7.71 14.71 -8.43
C TRP A 82 7.22 15.18 -7.07
N ARG A 83 5.95 14.94 -6.75
CA ARG A 83 5.34 15.20 -5.45
C ARG A 83 5.10 13.89 -4.72
N SER A 84 5.83 13.66 -3.64
CA SER A 84 5.75 12.44 -2.83
C SER A 84 5.54 12.80 -1.36
N PRO A 85 4.27 13.06 -0.94
CA PRO A 85 3.97 13.46 0.43
C PRO A 85 4.03 12.31 1.43
N GLY A 86 4.10 11.07 0.94
CA GLY A 86 4.09 9.85 1.76
C GLY A 86 3.49 8.68 1.02
N GLY A 87 2.87 7.75 1.74
CA GLY A 87 2.21 6.56 1.17
C GLY A 87 0.83 6.87 0.58
N GLY A 88 0.11 5.81 0.15
CA GLY A 88 -1.21 5.94 -0.47
C GLY A 88 -2.23 6.69 0.40
N SER A 89 -2.20 6.47 1.71
CA SER A 89 -3.12 7.16 2.64
C SER A 89 -2.90 8.67 2.69
N GLU A 90 -1.65 9.14 2.66
CA GLU A 90 -1.29 10.56 2.62
C GLU A 90 -1.70 11.19 1.28
N ILE A 91 -1.47 10.47 0.18
CA ILE A 91 -1.86 10.89 -1.18
C ILE A 91 -3.38 11.02 -1.28
N ASN A 92 -4.14 10.04 -0.76
CA ASN A 92 -5.59 10.07 -0.78
C ASN A 92 -6.15 11.27 -0.01
N ARG A 93 -5.58 11.59 1.16
CA ARG A 93 -5.96 12.77 1.95
C ARG A 93 -5.60 14.08 1.24
N LEU A 94 -4.38 14.16 0.67
CA LEU A 94 -3.94 15.34 -0.06
C LEU A 94 -4.87 15.63 -1.25
N LEU A 95 -5.13 14.65 -2.11
CA LEU A 95 -6.00 14.83 -3.28
C LEU A 95 -7.43 15.19 -2.87
N ALA A 96 -7.95 14.59 -1.79
CA ALA A 96 -9.28 14.95 -1.29
C ALA A 96 -9.34 16.42 -0.85
N ALA A 97 -8.32 16.88 -0.10
CA ALA A 97 -8.26 18.27 0.40
C ALA A 97 -8.03 19.28 -0.75
N GLU A 98 -7.12 19.02 -1.66
CA GLU A 98 -6.81 19.90 -2.78
C GLU A 98 -8.02 20.08 -3.72
N TYR A 99 -8.72 18.98 -4.04
CA TYR A 99 -9.93 19.08 -4.86
C TYR A 99 -11.08 19.76 -4.12
N ALA A 100 -11.23 19.55 -2.81
CA ALA A 100 -12.23 20.25 -2.00
C ALA A 100 -11.97 21.77 -2.04
N ALA A 101 -10.74 22.20 -1.77
CA ALA A 101 -10.37 23.62 -1.79
C ALA A 101 -10.50 24.24 -3.19
N SER A 102 -10.18 23.48 -4.25
CA SER A 102 -10.30 23.97 -5.62
C SER A 102 -11.76 24.07 -6.07
N PHE A 103 -12.58 23.10 -5.71
CA PHE A 103 -14.00 23.11 -6.04
C PHE A 103 -14.76 24.16 -5.20
N GLU A 104 -14.41 24.37 -3.95
CA GLU A 104 -14.97 25.47 -3.13
C GLU A 104 -14.74 26.83 -3.81
N ARG A 105 -13.52 27.10 -4.27
CA ARG A 105 -13.21 28.34 -5.03
C ARG A 105 -14.03 28.48 -6.30
N TYR A 106 -14.21 27.39 -7.03
CA TYR A 106 -15.03 27.36 -8.24
C TYR A 106 -16.51 27.58 -7.91
N TRP A 107 -17.04 26.85 -6.92
CA TRP A 107 -18.44 26.89 -6.50
C TRP A 107 -18.84 28.28 -5.98
N THR A 108 -17.98 28.88 -5.16
CA THR A 108 -18.26 30.22 -4.59
C THR A 108 -17.93 31.37 -5.54
N GLY A 109 -16.79 31.29 -6.24
CA GLY A 109 -16.30 32.36 -7.10
C GLY A 109 -16.93 32.37 -8.49
N ALA A 110 -16.93 31.23 -9.20
CA ALA A 110 -17.43 31.17 -10.57
C ALA A 110 -18.96 30.95 -10.63
N LEU A 111 -19.52 30.14 -9.74
CA LEU A 111 -20.96 29.84 -9.74
C LEU A 111 -21.77 30.73 -8.76
N GLY A 112 -21.12 31.54 -7.93
CA GLY A 112 -21.78 32.43 -6.96
C GLY A 112 -22.61 31.72 -5.89
N ARG A 113 -22.30 30.44 -5.61
CA ARG A 113 -23.04 29.58 -4.67
C ARG A 113 -22.42 29.61 -3.28
N ARG A 114 -23.22 29.41 -2.24
CA ARG A 114 -22.72 29.28 -0.87
C ARG A 114 -22.07 27.91 -0.66
N TRP A 115 -20.89 27.85 -0.04
CA TRP A 115 -20.25 26.59 0.37
C TRP A 115 -20.92 26.07 1.65
N SER A 116 -21.77 25.07 1.51
CA SER A 116 -22.50 24.42 2.60
C SER A 116 -21.91 23.03 2.91
N SER A 117 -22.37 22.41 4.01
CA SER A 117 -22.06 21.02 4.32
C SER A 117 -22.62 20.06 3.27
N HIS A 118 -23.75 20.38 2.65
CA HIS A 118 -24.38 19.59 1.57
C HIS A 118 -23.52 19.63 0.30
N ALA A 119 -23.11 20.82 -0.13
CA ALA A 119 -22.22 20.96 -1.28
C ALA A 119 -20.85 20.30 -1.05
N SER A 120 -20.23 20.53 0.12
CA SER A 120 -18.92 19.97 0.46
C SER A 120 -18.95 18.43 0.64
N GLY A 121 -20.04 17.88 1.16
CA GLY A 121 -20.22 16.43 1.30
C GLY A 121 -20.60 15.73 0.00
N GLY A 122 -21.31 16.42 -0.90
CA GLY A 122 -21.90 15.83 -2.10
C GLY A 122 -21.01 15.86 -3.34
N PHE A 123 -20.12 16.84 -3.51
CA PHE A 123 -19.41 17.02 -4.80
C PHE A 123 -18.50 15.84 -5.18
N ALA A 124 -17.91 15.15 -4.22
CA ALA A 124 -16.91 14.10 -4.46
C ALA A 124 -17.47 12.67 -4.35
N ALA A 125 -18.77 12.50 -4.13
CA ALA A 125 -19.40 11.20 -4.00
C ALA A 125 -20.80 11.20 -4.56
N ASP A 126 -21.24 10.07 -5.09
CA ASP A 126 -22.65 9.86 -5.41
C ASP A 126 -23.43 9.58 -4.11
N ALA A 127 -24.72 9.94 -4.09
CA ALA A 127 -25.58 9.64 -2.95
C ALA A 127 -25.60 8.12 -2.68
N PRO A 128 -25.54 7.69 -1.41
CA PRO A 128 -25.69 6.27 -1.10
C PRO A 128 -27.04 5.73 -1.62
N PRO A 129 -27.10 4.48 -2.06
CA PRO A 129 -28.35 3.86 -2.47
C PRO A 129 -29.41 3.96 -1.37
N GLY A 130 -30.60 4.46 -1.71
CA GLY A 130 -31.71 4.65 -0.75
C GLY A 130 -31.61 5.87 0.16
N ALA A 131 -30.58 6.72 -0.01
CA ALA A 131 -30.52 7.99 0.72
C ALA A 131 -31.63 8.94 0.24
N PRO A 132 -32.18 9.81 1.13
CA PRO A 132 -33.09 10.86 0.71
C PRO A 132 -32.44 11.77 -0.33
N PRO A 133 -33.18 12.27 -1.32
CA PRO A 133 -32.63 13.18 -2.32
C PRO A 133 -32.12 14.48 -1.64
N ASP A 134 -30.88 14.82 -1.94
CA ASP A 134 -30.26 16.09 -1.56
C ASP A 134 -29.97 16.88 -2.84
N PRO A 135 -30.85 17.87 -3.19
CA PRO A 135 -30.72 18.62 -4.44
C PRO A 135 -29.41 19.40 -4.54
N GLU A 136 -28.92 19.97 -3.41
CA GLU A 136 -27.68 20.75 -3.39
C GLU A 136 -26.45 19.85 -3.55
N ALA A 137 -26.40 18.72 -2.87
CA ALA A 137 -25.36 17.72 -3.06
C ALA A 137 -25.32 17.20 -4.50
N ALA A 138 -26.48 16.91 -5.10
CA ALA A 138 -26.58 16.47 -6.48
C ALA A 138 -26.18 17.56 -7.48
N GLU A 139 -26.52 18.82 -7.22
CA GLU A 139 -26.07 19.97 -8.04
C GLU A 139 -24.56 20.14 -7.95
N ALA A 140 -23.98 20.08 -6.74
CA ALA A 140 -22.55 20.17 -6.52
C ALA A 140 -21.80 19.04 -7.24
N ARG A 141 -22.33 17.80 -7.18
CA ARG A 141 -21.77 16.64 -7.89
C ARG A 141 -21.74 16.85 -9.39
N ARG A 142 -22.84 17.28 -9.98
CA ARG A 142 -22.92 17.57 -11.42
C ARG A 142 -21.96 18.69 -11.81
N ALA A 143 -21.99 19.80 -11.10
CA ALA A 143 -21.12 20.93 -11.36
C ALA A 143 -19.62 20.55 -11.27
N PHE A 144 -19.24 19.66 -10.34
CA PHE A 144 -17.89 19.16 -10.26
C PHE A 144 -17.53 18.27 -11.46
N LEU A 145 -18.40 17.32 -11.82
CA LEU A 145 -18.15 16.41 -12.94
C LEU A 145 -18.12 17.10 -14.28
N ASP A 146 -18.93 18.15 -14.47
CA ASP A 146 -18.98 18.96 -15.69
C ASP A 146 -17.87 20.01 -15.76
N SER A 147 -17.18 20.30 -14.63
CA SER A 147 -16.11 21.26 -14.57
C SER A 147 -14.76 20.68 -15.00
N ASN A 148 -13.82 21.58 -15.31
CA ASN A 148 -12.41 21.27 -15.46
C ASN A 148 -11.60 21.72 -14.23
N VAL A 149 -12.20 21.67 -13.04
CA VAL A 149 -11.53 22.03 -11.78
C VAL A 149 -10.39 21.04 -11.53
N GLY A 150 -9.18 21.57 -11.37
CA GLY A 150 -7.97 20.80 -11.09
C GLY A 150 -7.25 21.25 -9.81
N CYS A 151 -6.27 20.50 -9.41
CA CYS A 151 -5.43 20.78 -8.22
C CYS A 151 -3.98 21.17 -8.59
N GLY A 152 -3.71 21.48 -9.88
CA GLY A 152 -2.38 21.85 -10.34
C GLY A 152 -1.40 20.65 -10.43
N ILE A 153 -1.93 19.43 -10.43
CA ILE A 153 -1.19 18.18 -10.61
C ILE A 153 -1.74 17.50 -11.88
N ASP A 154 -0.84 16.90 -12.66
CA ASP A 154 -1.21 16.28 -13.94
C ASP A 154 -1.59 14.80 -13.77
N LEU A 155 -0.78 14.04 -13.03
CA LEU A 155 -0.90 12.59 -12.91
C LEU A 155 -0.86 12.12 -11.45
N LEU A 156 -1.63 11.08 -11.19
CA LEU A 156 -1.40 10.16 -10.09
C LEU A 156 -0.67 8.93 -10.66
N PHE A 157 0.53 8.62 -10.12
CA PHE A 157 1.36 7.53 -10.62
C PHE A 157 1.84 6.65 -9.49
N GLY A 158 1.32 5.42 -9.45
CA GLY A 158 1.54 4.45 -8.39
C GLY A 158 0.35 4.35 -7.42
N GLY A 159 0.38 3.33 -6.59
CA GLY A 159 -0.74 2.91 -5.76
C GLY A 159 -1.59 1.82 -6.43
N GLY A 160 -2.28 1.04 -5.62
CA GLY A 160 -3.08 -0.09 -6.10
C GLY A 160 -4.41 0.33 -6.74
N SER A 161 -5.06 -0.65 -7.38
CA SER A 161 -6.36 -0.47 -8.04
C SER A 161 -7.46 0.06 -7.11
N VAL A 162 -7.41 -0.26 -5.82
CA VAL A 162 -8.38 0.24 -4.81
C VAL A 162 -8.31 1.75 -4.66
N ASP A 163 -7.09 2.32 -4.55
CA ASP A 163 -6.90 3.78 -4.45
C ASP A 163 -7.30 4.47 -5.75
N ALA A 164 -6.91 3.90 -6.89
CA ALA A 164 -7.28 4.43 -8.20
C ALA A 164 -8.81 4.43 -8.41
N GLN A 165 -9.50 3.36 -8.02
CA GLN A 165 -10.95 3.27 -8.08
C GLN A 165 -11.63 4.28 -7.14
N LEU A 166 -11.07 4.52 -5.95
CA LEU A 166 -11.55 5.58 -5.05
C LEU A 166 -11.51 6.95 -5.73
N HIS A 167 -10.41 7.30 -6.37
CA HIS A 167 -10.26 8.59 -7.06
C HIS A 167 -11.10 8.66 -8.34
N ALA A 168 -11.23 7.56 -9.09
CA ALA A 168 -12.08 7.48 -10.27
C ALA A 168 -13.57 7.66 -9.89
N SER A 169 -14.04 6.99 -8.84
CA SER A 169 -15.41 7.12 -8.33
C SER A 169 -15.68 8.52 -7.79
N ALA A 170 -14.70 9.16 -7.18
CA ALA A 170 -14.81 10.54 -6.74
C ALA A 170 -14.79 11.57 -7.91
N GLY A 171 -14.53 11.13 -9.15
CA GLY A 171 -14.42 11.99 -10.32
C GLY A 171 -13.12 12.77 -10.42
N ARG A 172 -12.10 12.43 -9.61
CA ARG A 172 -10.78 13.07 -9.62
C ARG A 172 -9.90 12.52 -10.74
N LEU A 173 -10.04 11.25 -11.11
CA LEU A 173 -9.42 10.66 -12.30
C LEU A 173 -10.39 10.69 -13.48
N VAL A 174 -9.87 11.02 -14.65
CA VAL A 174 -10.61 11.15 -15.90
C VAL A 174 -10.00 10.28 -16.99
N ASP A 175 -10.80 9.95 -18.02
CA ASP A 175 -10.31 9.22 -19.19
C ASP A 175 -9.18 10.00 -19.90
N ALA A 176 -8.00 9.37 -19.96
CA ALA A 176 -6.85 9.90 -20.67
C ALA A 176 -6.99 9.76 -22.20
N GLY A 177 -7.91 8.90 -22.68
CA GLY A 177 -8.09 8.58 -24.09
C GLY A 177 -7.15 7.47 -24.60
N VAL A 178 -6.25 6.95 -23.75
CA VAL A 178 -5.19 5.99 -24.14
C VAL A 178 -5.78 4.65 -24.57
N VAL A 179 -6.84 4.16 -23.90
CA VAL A 179 -7.48 2.88 -24.28
C VAL A 179 -8.06 2.97 -25.69
N LYS A 180 -8.66 4.13 -26.04
CA LYS A 180 -9.23 4.37 -27.36
C LYS A 180 -8.15 4.59 -28.43
N ALA A 181 -7.06 5.26 -28.08
CA ALA A 181 -5.94 5.53 -28.98
C ALA A 181 -5.12 4.28 -29.31
N HIS A 182 -5.00 3.37 -28.33
CA HIS A 182 -4.17 2.16 -28.42
C HIS A 182 -4.95 0.88 -28.07
N PRO A 183 -6.05 0.55 -28.78
CA PRO A 183 -6.90 -0.58 -28.44
C PRO A 183 -6.14 -1.92 -28.50
N GLN A 184 -5.07 -2.01 -29.27
CA GLN A 184 -4.23 -3.20 -29.37
C GLN A 184 -3.43 -3.52 -28.08
N LEU A 185 -3.27 -2.54 -27.19
CA LEU A 185 -2.60 -2.75 -25.89
C LEU A 185 -3.53 -3.39 -24.85
N PHE A 186 -4.83 -3.38 -25.06
CA PHE A 186 -5.83 -3.76 -24.06
C PHE A 186 -6.72 -4.91 -24.56
N GLY A 187 -7.28 -5.68 -23.62
CA GLY A 187 -8.12 -6.84 -23.91
C GLY A 187 -7.34 -8.15 -23.96
N ASP A 188 -7.97 -9.21 -24.45
CA ASP A 188 -7.43 -10.59 -24.37
C ASP A 188 -6.13 -10.78 -25.16
N ALA A 189 -5.90 -10.02 -26.22
CA ALA A 189 -4.66 -10.06 -27.00
C ALA A 189 -3.54 -9.14 -26.47
N GLY A 190 -3.87 -8.27 -25.53
CA GLY A 190 -2.96 -7.34 -24.88
C GLY A 190 -2.99 -7.47 -23.37
N ILE A 191 -3.19 -6.35 -22.65
CA ILE A 191 -3.34 -6.32 -21.20
C ILE A 191 -4.80 -6.69 -20.87
N PRO A 192 -5.08 -7.86 -20.28
CA PRO A 192 -6.43 -8.24 -19.89
C PRO A 192 -7.00 -7.28 -18.84
N ALA A 193 -8.31 -7.05 -18.84
CA ALA A 193 -8.93 -6.17 -17.86
C ALA A 193 -8.89 -6.74 -16.44
N VAL A 194 -8.91 -8.07 -16.32
CA VAL A 194 -8.90 -8.79 -15.04
C VAL A 194 -8.02 -10.03 -15.17
N VAL A 195 -7.13 -10.25 -14.21
CA VAL A 195 -6.29 -11.46 -14.11
C VAL A 195 -6.32 -11.96 -12.68
N GLY A 196 -6.63 -13.24 -12.47
CA GLY A 196 -6.73 -13.81 -11.13
C GLY A 196 -7.68 -13.06 -10.19
N GLY A 197 -8.73 -12.41 -10.74
CA GLY A 197 -9.70 -11.61 -10.02
C GLY A 197 -9.28 -10.16 -9.75
N GLU A 198 -8.02 -9.79 -9.98
CA GLU A 198 -7.53 -8.41 -9.84
C GLU A 198 -7.77 -7.61 -11.12
N ALA A 199 -8.29 -6.40 -10.97
CA ALA A 199 -8.46 -5.48 -12.08
C ALA A 199 -7.11 -4.85 -12.48
N PHE A 200 -6.79 -4.88 -13.79
CA PHE A 200 -5.54 -4.33 -14.32
C PHE A 200 -5.74 -2.96 -14.95
N TRP A 201 -6.94 -2.59 -15.34
CA TRP A 201 -7.30 -1.26 -15.81
C TRP A 201 -8.81 -1.04 -15.71
N ASP A 202 -9.20 0.24 -15.65
CA ASP A 202 -10.60 0.66 -15.64
C ASP A 202 -11.16 0.69 -17.07
N ARG A 203 -12.27 0.04 -17.32
CA ARG A 203 -12.93 0.01 -18.64
C ARG A 203 -13.35 1.41 -19.14
N GLY A 204 -13.51 2.37 -18.23
CA GLY A 204 -13.73 3.77 -18.57
C GLY A 204 -12.45 4.56 -18.85
N GLY A 205 -11.27 3.93 -18.86
CA GLY A 205 -9.99 4.57 -19.18
C GLY A 205 -9.49 5.57 -18.15
N ARG A 206 -10.09 5.62 -16.94
CA ARG A 206 -9.77 6.63 -15.92
C ARG A 206 -8.48 6.29 -15.16
N TRP A 207 -8.12 5.03 -15.10
CA TRP A 207 -6.83 4.56 -14.59
C TRP A 207 -6.40 3.29 -15.33
N LEU A 208 -5.08 3.11 -15.45
CA LEU A 208 -4.45 2.01 -16.15
C LEU A 208 -3.37 1.42 -15.26
N GLY A 209 -3.25 0.10 -15.22
CA GLY A 209 -2.11 -0.56 -14.62
C GLY A 209 -0.85 -0.32 -15.43
N VAL A 210 0.29 -0.15 -14.77
CA VAL A 210 1.58 0.15 -15.41
C VAL A 210 2.67 -0.84 -15.09
N CYS A 211 2.56 -1.54 -13.98
CA CYS A 211 3.40 -2.67 -13.60
C CYS A 211 2.64 -3.53 -12.59
N LEU A 212 3.14 -4.72 -12.34
CA LEU A 212 2.50 -5.69 -11.46
C LEU A 212 3.35 -5.96 -10.22
N SER A 213 2.68 -6.36 -9.15
CA SER A 213 3.31 -6.75 -7.90
C SER A 213 2.49 -7.78 -7.15
N GLY A 214 3.17 -8.65 -6.43
CA GLY A 214 2.58 -9.56 -5.46
C GLY A 214 3.08 -9.25 -4.04
N PHE A 215 2.47 -9.89 -3.05
CA PHE A 215 2.83 -9.75 -1.65
C PHE A 215 3.41 -11.05 -1.14
N GLY A 216 4.38 -10.96 -0.24
CA GLY A 216 5.05 -12.15 0.25
C GLY A 216 5.82 -11.93 1.55
N ILE A 217 6.63 -12.91 1.84
CA ILE A 217 7.40 -13.04 3.06
C ILE A 217 8.87 -12.80 2.74
N CYS A 218 9.47 -11.77 3.32
CA CYS A 218 10.91 -11.68 3.41
C CYS A 218 11.41 -12.45 4.63
N VAL A 219 12.51 -13.19 4.50
CA VAL A 219 12.99 -14.08 5.55
C VAL A 219 14.52 -14.10 5.60
N ASN A 220 15.09 -13.95 6.79
CA ASN A 220 16.53 -14.01 7.01
C ASN A 220 16.94 -15.45 7.37
N ARG A 221 17.76 -16.08 6.50
CA ARG A 221 18.21 -17.47 6.66
C ARG A 221 18.97 -17.71 7.95
N ASP A 222 19.85 -16.80 8.32
CA ASP A 222 20.69 -16.94 9.50
C ASP A 222 19.84 -16.88 10.77
N VAL A 223 18.82 -15.99 10.78
CA VAL A 223 17.95 -15.84 11.95
C VAL A 223 17.03 -17.03 12.12
N ILE A 224 16.36 -17.49 11.04
CA ILE A 224 15.47 -18.67 11.15
C ILE A 224 16.25 -19.94 11.51
N ALA A 225 17.49 -20.10 11.04
CA ALA A 225 18.35 -21.21 11.45
C ALA A 225 18.66 -21.17 12.96
N ARG A 226 18.96 -20.00 13.51
CA ARG A 226 19.19 -19.81 14.97
C ARG A 226 17.94 -20.09 15.81
N LEU A 227 16.76 -19.81 15.25
CA LEU A 227 15.47 -20.10 15.91
C LEU A 227 15.05 -21.56 15.81
N GLY A 228 15.77 -22.37 15.02
CA GLY A 228 15.42 -23.78 14.79
C GLY A 228 14.19 -23.96 13.88
N VAL A 229 13.83 -22.95 13.09
CA VAL A 229 12.73 -23.04 12.14
C VAL A 229 13.15 -23.94 10.96
N PRO A 230 12.40 -25.01 10.63
CA PRO A 230 12.78 -25.95 9.59
C PRO A 230 12.48 -25.41 8.18
N GLY A 231 13.43 -24.70 7.58
CA GLY A 231 13.33 -24.21 6.20
C GLY A 231 12.61 -22.86 6.05
N LEU A 232 12.42 -22.45 4.80
CA LEU A 232 11.78 -21.17 4.48
C LEU A 232 10.25 -21.27 4.66
N PRO A 233 9.60 -20.23 5.22
CA PRO A 233 8.15 -20.19 5.31
C PRO A 233 7.54 -20.14 3.91
N SER A 234 6.61 -21.03 3.61
CA SER A 234 5.96 -21.15 2.29
C SER A 234 4.53 -20.56 2.26
N SER A 235 3.98 -20.23 3.42
CA SER A 235 2.61 -19.72 3.59
C SER A 235 2.56 -18.68 4.73
N TRP A 236 1.52 -17.86 4.74
CA TRP A 236 1.29 -16.94 5.86
C TRP A 236 1.12 -17.67 7.20
N SER A 237 0.47 -18.84 7.19
CA SER A 237 0.27 -19.63 8.40
C SER A 237 1.57 -20.15 9.02
N SER A 238 2.64 -20.31 8.22
CA SER A 238 3.97 -20.67 8.75
C SER A 238 4.50 -19.65 9.75
N LEU A 239 4.13 -18.38 9.61
CA LEU A 239 4.57 -17.29 10.50
C LEU A 239 3.79 -17.25 11.83
N ALA A 240 2.74 -18.05 11.97
CA ALA A 240 1.97 -18.17 13.22
C ALA A 240 2.63 -19.12 14.24
N ASP A 241 3.70 -19.82 13.86
CA ASP A 241 4.45 -20.69 14.76
C ASP A 241 5.04 -19.89 15.94
N PRO A 242 4.90 -20.35 17.19
CA PRO A 242 5.49 -19.70 18.36
C PRO A 242 7.01 -19.50 18.30
N LEU A 243 7.74 -20.25 17.48
CA LEU A 243 9.18 -20.02 17.24
C LEU A 243 9.48 -18.61 16.71
N TYR A 244 8.50 -17.96 16.06
CA TYR A 244 8.62 -16.58 15.61
C TYR A 244 8.27 -15.53 16.66
N PHE A 245 8.00 -15.90 17.92
CA PHE A 245 7.61 -14.95 18.97
C PHE A 245 8.63 -13.81 19.12
N GLY A 246 8.18 -12.55 18.92
CA GLY A 246 9.02 -11.37 18.94
C GLY A 246 10.02 -11.26 17.78
N GLN A 247 9.81 -11.99 16.67
CA GLN A 247 10.74 -12.09 15.56
C GLN A 247 10.16 -11.62 14.21
N LEU A 248 8.87 -11.25 14.14
CA LEU A 248 8.28 -10.79 12.90
C LEU A 248 8.30 -9.26 12.78
N GLY A 249 8.67 -8.77 11.59
CA GLY A 249 8.45 -7.39 11.18
C GLY A 249 7.11 -7.27 10.45
N LEU A 250 6.18 -6.46 10.96
CA LEU A 250 4.91 -6.15 10.32
C LEU A 250 4.80 -4.65 10.06
N ALA A 251 3.92 -4.26 9.12
CA ALA A 251 3.63 -2.86 8.89
C ALA A 251 2.23 -2.49 9.41
N ASP A 252 2.10 -1.26 9.92
CA ASP A 252 0.85 -0.70 10.42
C ASP A 252 -0.14 -0.48 9.26
N PRO A 253 -1.28 -1.18 9.24
CA PRO A 253 -2.27 -1.01 8.18
C PRO A 253 -2.95 0.36 8.19
N GLY A 254 -2.90 1.10 9.30
CA GLY A 254 -3.39 2.49 9.37
C GLY A 254 -2.52 3.47 8.57
N LYS A 255 -1.28 3.09 8.21
CA LYS A 255 -0.29 3.93 7.54
C LYS A 255 0.17 3.39 6.19
N SER A 256 -0.04 2.10 5.91
CA SER A 256 0.46 1.43 4.71
C SER A 256 -0.63 0.65 3.98
N GLY A 257 -0.98 1.09 2.76
CA GLY A 257 -1.88 0.36 1.86
C GLY A 257 -1.35 -1.04 1.50
N THR A 258 -0.03 -1.21 1.37
CA THR A 258 0.64 -2.52 1.20
C THR A 258 0.32 -3.46 2.37
N ALA A 259 0.36 -2.96 3.61
CA ALA A 259 0.02 -3.77 4.77
C ALA A 259 -1.45 -4.19 4.78
N VAL A 260 -2.35 -3.26 4.45
CA VAL A 260 -3.78 -3.59 4.33
C VAL A 260 -4.01 -4.66 3.29
N LYS A 261 -3.41 -4.51 2.10
CA LYS A 261 -3.56 -5.50 1.02
C LYS A 261 -3.00 -6.87 1.42
N THR A 262 -1.88 -6.92 2.14
CA THR A 262 -1.34 -8.19 2.65
C THR A 262 -2.30 -8.85 3.65
N PHE A 263 -2.87 -8.09 4.60
CA PHE A 263 -3.86 -8.63 5.53
C PHE A 263 -5.14 -9.06 4.82
N GLU A 264 -5.58 -8.33 3.81
CA GLU A 264 -6.70 -8.73 2.96
C GLU A 264 -6.43 -10.07 2.26
N MET A 265 -5.20 -10.28 1.72
CA MET A 265 -4.82 -11.55 1.10
C MET A 265 -4.84 -12.71 2.10
N ILE A 266 -4.36 -12.50 3.34
CA ILE A 266 -4.44 -13.49 4.40
C ILE A 266 -5.89 -13.88 4.69
N ILE A 267 -6.79 -12.89 4.78
CA ILE A 267 -8.22 -13.14 5.01
C ILE A 267 -8.80 -13.93 3.83
N GLN A 268 -8.56 -13.50 2.60
CA GLN A 268 -9.09 -14.17 1.42
C GLN A 268 -8.51 -15.58 1.21
N GLU A 269 -7.25 -15.80 1.57
CA GLU A 269 -6.69 -17.15 1.57
C GLU A 269 -7.49 -18.09 2.47
N GLN A 270 -7.80 -17.64 3.70
CA GLN A 270 -8.59 -18.44 4.63
C GLN A 270 -10.04 -18.63 4.14
N MET A 271 -10.65 -17.60 3.55
CA MET A 271 -11.97 -17.71 2.91
C MET A 271 -11.96 -18.78 1.81
N GLN A 272 -10.95 -18.79 0.95
CA GLN A 272 -10.82 -19.78 -0.11
C GLN A 272 -10.55 -21.19 0.44
N GLN A 273 -9.78 -21.30 1.52
CA GLN A 273 -9.55 -22.59 2.18
C GLN A 273 -10.85 -23.15 2.78
N VAL A 274 -11.63 -22.31 3.47
CA VAL A 274 -12.94 -22.68 4.01
C VAL A 274 -13.90 -23.08 2.88
N ARG A 275 -13.95 -22.30 1.79
CA ARG A 275 -14.77 -22.62 0.62
C ARG A 275 -14.44 -24.00 0.04
N ARG A 276 -13.14 -24.30 -0.16
CA ARG A 276 -12.72 -25.61 -0.67
C ARG A 276 -13.08 -26.76 0.27
N ARG A 277 -12.97 -26.57 1.59
CA ARG A 277 -13.41 -27.58 2.58
C ARG A 277 -14.91 -27.79 2.53
N ALA A 278 -15.70 -26.72 2.56
CA ALA A 278 -17.15 -26.79 2.47
C ALA A 278 -17.62 -27.48 1.18
N GLU A 279 -16.94 -27.23 0.06
CA GLU A 279 -17.22 -27.91 -1.22
C GLU A 279 -16.92 -29.42 -1.12
N ALA A 280 -15.78 -29.80 -0.52
CA ALA A 280 -15.40 -31.20 -0.29
C ALA A 280 -16.36 -31.90 0.68
N ASP A 281 -16.89 -31.17 1.66
CA ASP A 281 -17.88 -31.66 2.64
C ASP A 281 -19.32 -31.71 2.07
N GLY A 282 -19.51 -31.35 0.79
CA GLY A 282 -20.81 -31.46 0.09
C GLY A 282 -21.78 -30.31 0.38
N VAL A 283 -21.31 -29.16 0.84
CA VAL A 283 -22.14 -27.96 0.99
C VAL A 283 -22.64 -27.50 -0.38
N ALA A 284 -23.96 -27.20 -0.47
CA ALA A 284 -24.58 -26.77 -1.71
C ALA A 284 -23.90 -25.53 -2.30
N ALA A 285 -23.64 -25.53 -3.62
CA ALA A 285 -22.90 -24.47 -4.34
C ALA A 285 -23.43 -23.05 -4.03
N ALA A 286 -24.74 -22.88 -3.89
CA ALA A 286 -25.36 -21.60 -3.55
C ALA A 286 -24.99 -21.05 -2.15
N ARG A 287 -24.42 -21.90 -1.26
CA ARG A 287 -24.03 -21.52 0.09
C ARG A 287 -22.53 -21.42 0.28
N LEU A 288 -21.72 -21.84 -0.69
CA LEU A 288 -20.26 -21.89 -0.54
C LEU A 288 -19.66 -20.52 -0.26
N ASP A 289 -20.09 -19.49 -0.96
CA ASP A 289 -19.59 -18.13 -0.76
C ASP A 289 -20.06 -17.55 0.58
N ASP A 290 -21.26 -17.85 1.02
CA ASP A 290 -21.75 -17.45 2.34
C ASP A 290 -20.92 -18.06 3.47
N VAL A 291 -20.65 -19.37 3.41
CA VAL A 291 -19.77 -20.05 4.36
C VAL A 291 -18.34 -19.48 4.31
N ALA A 292 -17.80 -19.28 3.09
CA ALA A 292 -16.48 -18.73 2.89
C ALA A 292 -16.31 -17.35 3.55
N VAL A 293 -17.27 -16.43 3.34
CA VAL A 293 -17.13 -15.07 3.89
C VAL A 293 -17.34 -15.02 5.39
N HIS A 294 -18.20 -15.83 5.98
CA HIS A 294 -18.43 -15.80 7.43
C HIS A 294 -17.35 -16.53 8.21
N GLU A 295 -17.12 -17.80 7.91
CA GLU A 295 -16.15 -18.62 8.64
C GLU A 295 -14.72 -18.29 8.26
N GLY A 296 -14.46 -18.06 6.96
CA GLY A 296 -13.13 -17.72 6.47
C GLY A 296 -12.65 -16.35 6.92
N TRP A 297 -13.54 -15.38 7.08
CA TRP A 297 -13.24 -14.09 7.71
C TRP A 297 -12.70 -14.26 9.13
N LEU A 298 -13.41 -15.02 9.96
CA LEU A 298 -12.98 -15.29 11.34
C LEU A 298 -11.65 -16.05 11.36
N ALA A 299 -11.47 -17.04 10.48
CA ALA A 299 -10.22 -17.79 10.35
C ALA A 299 -9.05 -16.87 9.96
N GLY A 300 -9.27 -15.96 9.01
CA GLY A 300 -8.28 -14.96 8.61
C GLY A 300 -7.89 -14.00 9.73
N LEU A 301 -8.85 -13.49 10.49
CA LEU A 301 -8.57 -12.63 11.63
C LEU A 301 -7.84 -13.36 12.77
N ARG A 302 -8.17 -14.63 13.03
CA ARG A 302 -7.41 -15.48 13.99
C ARG A 302 -5.95 -15.64 13.56
N LEU A 303 -5.73 -15.92 12.29
CA LEU A 303 -4.37 -16.02 11.74
C LEU A 303 -3.61 -14.68 11.87
N ILE A 304 -4.21 -13.57 11.47
CA ILE A 304 -3.62 -12.23 11.62
C ILE A 304 -3.26 -11.93 13.08
N ARG A 305 -4.14 -12.27 14.04
CA ARG A 305 -3.89 -12.10 15.48
C ARG A 305 -2.65 -12.87 15.93
N ARG A 306 -2.45 -14.11 15.47
CA ARG A 306 -1.28 -14.92 15.78
C ARG A 306 0.00 -14.37 15.18
N LEU A 307 -0.05 -13.91 13.91
CA LEU A 307 1.07 -13.23 13.29
C LEU A 307 1.45 -11.94 14.06
N ALA A 308 0.44 -11.17 14.44
CA ALA A 308 0.61 -9.95 15.22
C ALA A 308 1.17 -10.21 16.63
N ALA A 309 0.78 -11.32 17.27
CA ALA A 309 1.35 -11.74 18.54
C ALA A 309 2.85 -12.10 18.44
N ASN A 310 3.26 -12.66 17.31
CA ASN A 310 4.67 -12.94 16.99
C ASN A 310 5.44 -11.68 16.54
N ALA A 311 4.77 -10.54 16.36
CA ALA A 311 5.43 -9.33 15.88
C ALA A 311 6.39 -8.75 16.91
N ARG A 312 7.58 -8.39 16.46
CA ARG A 312 8.53 -7.57 17.20
C ARG A 312 8.07 -6.11 17.24
N TYR A 313 7.54 -5.63 16.11
CA TYR A 313 7.06 -4.26 15.93
C TYR A 313 6.05 -4.17 14.77
N PHE A 314 5.35 -3.02 14.72
CA PHE A 314 4.62 -2.55 13.56
C PHE A 314 5.30 -1.29 13.03
N SER A 315 5.82 -1.36 11.79
CA SER A 315 6.50 -0.24 11.14
C SER A 315 5.50 0.71 10.49
N ASP A 316 5.79 2.00 10.48
CA ASP A 316 5.00 3.01 9.77
C ASP A 316 5.06 2.88 8.24
N ALA A 317 6.09 2.19 7.72
CA ALA A 317 6.29 1.98 6.29
C ALA A 317 6.60 0.51 5.99
N ALA A 318 5.86 -0.09 5.05
CA ALA A 318 6.10 -1.47 4.63
C ALA A 318 7.48 -1.69 4.00
N SER A 319 8.08 -0.66 3.40
CA SER A 319 9.43 -0.70 2.82
C SER A 319 10.54 -0.88 3.87
N ARG A 320 10.26 -0.58 5.14
CA ARG A 320 11.22 -0.76 6.24
C ARG A 320 11.40 -2.24 6.60
N VAL A 321 10.34 -3.03 6.56
CA VAL A 321 10.35 -4.44 6.98
C VAL A 321 11.42 -5.28 6.29
N PRO A 322 11.56 -5.29 4.94
CA PRO A 322 12.61 -6.09 4.29
C PRO A 322 14.04 -5.61 4.63
N VAL A 323 14.23 -4.33 4.96
CA VAL A 323 15.53 -3.81 5.43
C VAL A 323 15.88 -4.41 6.80
N ASP A 324 14.93 -4.37 7.75
CA ASP A 324 15.13 -4.91 9.10
C ASP A 324 15.31 -6.45 9.08
N VAL A 325 14.65 -7.14 8.16
CA VAL A 325 14.88 -8.58 7.94
C VAL A 325 16.28 -8.83 7.33
N ALA A 326 16.70 -8.02 6.36
CA ALA A 326 18.02 -8.16 5.74
C ALA A 326 19.17 -7.93 6.74
N THR A 327 19.00 -6.99 7.68
CA THR A 327 19.98 -6.74 8.76
C THR A 327 19.93 -7.76 9.89
N GLY A 328 18.85 -8.55 9.99
CA GLY A 328 18.68 -9.56 11.03
C GLY A 328 17.97 -9.04 12.29
N ASP A 329 17.40 -7.84 12.24
CA ASP A 329 16.59 -7.27 13.32
C ASP A 329 15.23 -7.98 13.46
N ALA A 330 14.76 -8.62 12.38
CA ALA A 330 13.63 -9.53 12.37
C ALA A 330 13.99 -10.82 11.62
N ALA A 331 13.36 -11.94 11.99
CA ALA A 331 13.56 -13.22 11.32
C ALA A 331 12.81 -13.27 9.98
N ALA A 332 11.60 -12.74 9.96
CA ALA A 332 10.76 -12.68 8.79
C ALA A 332 9.78 -11.50 8.87
N GLY A 333 9.13 -11.18 7.76
CA GLY A 333 8.13 -10.13 7.72
C GLY A 333 7.37 -10.08 6.42
N MET A 334 6.27 -9.31 6.40
CA MET A 334 5.48 -9.08 5.19
C MET A 334 6.08 -7.97 4.33
N CYS A 335 6.12 -8.15 3.03
CA CYS A 335 6.50 -7.08 2.12
C CYS A 335 5.91 -7.28 0.71
N ILE A 336 5.97 -6.23 -0.09
CA ILE A 336 5.69 -6.30 -1.52
C ILE A 336 6.93 -6.83 -2.24
N ASP A 337 6.75 -7.55 -3.32
CA ASP A 337 7.76 -8.36 -4.01
C ASP A 337 9.02 -7.57 -4.37
N PHE A 338 8.91 -6.41 -4.99
CA PHE A 338 10.07 -5.68 -5.47
C PHE A 338 10.98 -5.15 -4.35
N TYR A 339 10.44 -4.81 -3.17
CA TYR A 339 11.27 -4.48 -2.01
C TYR A 339 11.97 -5.71 -1.45
N GLY A 340 11.25 -6.84 -1.38
CA GLY A 340 11.84 -8.09 -0.93
C GLY A 340 12.96 -8.58 -1.86
N ARG A 341 12.71 -8.58 -3.17
CA ARG A 341 13.71 -8.99 -4.18
C ARG A 341 14.93 -8.06 -4.21
N PHE A 342 14.70 -6.73 -4.12
CA PHE A 342 15.79 -5.77 -4.05
C PHE A 342 16.72 -6.05 -2.85
N GLN A 343 16.17 -6.28 -1.67
CA GLN A 343 16.97 -6.59 -0.48
C GLN A 343 17.63 -7.97 -0.57
N SER A 344 16.99 -8.95 -1.20
CA SER A 344 17.60 -10.24 -1.50
C SER A 344 18.86 -10.07 -2.35
N ASP A 345 18.78 -9.31 -3.45
CA ASP A 345 19.93 -9.02 -4.32
C ASP A 345 21.05 -8.28 -3.59
N VAL A 346 20.71 -7.28 -2.76
CA VAL A 346 21.69 -6.54 -1.94
C VAL A 346 22.45 -7.47 -1.00
N THR A 347 21.74 -8.39 -0.34
CA THR A 347 22.37 -9.35 0.58
C THR A 347 23.21 -10.40 -0.14
N ALA A 348 22.81 -10.81 -1.34
CA ALA A 348 23.61 -11.71 -2.19
C ALA A 348 24.90 -11.04 -2.65
N ALA A 349 24.84 -9.82 -3.16
CA ALA A 349 26.00 -9.04 -3.60
C ALA A 349 27.00 -8.75 -2.46
N ALA A 350 26.51 -8.57 -1.23
CA ALA A 350 27.36 -8.36 -0.06
C ALA A 350 28.14 -9.64 0.35
N GLN A 351 27.66 -10.83 0.01
CA GLN A 351 28.32 -12.11 0.30
C GLN A 351 29.30 -12.54 -0.79
N ASP A 352 29.12 -12.06 -2.01
CA ASP A 352 30.00 -12.36 -3.13
C ASP A 352 30.22 -11.13 -4.00
N PRO A 353 31.16 -10.25 -3.58
CA PRO A 353 31.49 -9.02 -4.32
C PRO A 353 32.06 -9.30 -5.72
N GLU A 354 32.60 -10.49 -5.98
CA GLU A 354 33.25 -10.88 -7.25
C GLU A 354 32.26 -11.47 -8.27
N GLY A 355 30.98 -11.60 -7.89
CA GLY A 355 29.90 -11.96 -8.84
C GLY A 355 29.69 -13.44 -9.06
N GLY A 356 30.07 -14.28 -8.13
CA GLY A 356 29.67 -15.68 -8.06
C GLY A 356 28.18 -15.85 -7.74
N ARG A 357 27.71 -17.08 -7.62
CA ARG A 357 26.31 -17.37 -7.27
C ARG A 357 26.16 -17.46 -5.74
N ALA A 358 26.30 -16.33 -5.03
CA ALA A 358 26.09 -16.32 -3.60
C ALA A 358 24.61 -16.59 -3.24
N VAL A 359 24.40 -17.41 -2.22
CA VAL A 359 23.07 -17.59 -1.65
C VAL A 359 22.74 -16.35 -0.84
N PRO A 360 21.62 -15.66 -1.13
CA PRO A 360 21.29 -14.43 -0.40
C PRO A 360 21.05 -14.75 1.08
N ARG A 361 21.45 -13.82 1.97
CA ARG A 361 21.11 -13.90 3.39
C ARG A 361 19.62 -13.78 3.63
N MET A 362 18.96 -12.96 2.82
CA MET A 362 17.52 -12.78 2.86
C MET A 362 16.87 -13.29 1.58
N ASP A 363 15.82 -14.09 1.73
CA ASP A 363 14.96 -14.49 0.62
C ASP A 363 13.65 -13.73 0.63
N PHE A 364 13.05 -13.66 -0.55
CA PHE A 364 11.65 -13.30 -0.72
C PHE A 364 10.86 -14.53 -1.20
N VAL A 365 9.82 -14.88 -0.47
CA VAL A 365 8.93 -16.01 -0.76
C VAL A 365 7.52 -15.50 -1.02
N MET A 366 6.98 -15.79 -2.19
CA MET A 366 5.58 -15.48 -2.51
C MET A 366 4.71 -16.70 -2.20
N PRO A 367 3.76 -16.62 -1.24
CA PRO A 367 2.86 -17.73 -0.94
C PRO A 367 1.96 -18.05 -2.13
N LYS A 368 2.06 -19.26 -2.68
CA LYS A 368 1.37 -19.65 -3.93
C LYS A 368 -0.15 -19.57 -3.83
N THR A 369 -0.72 -19.86 -2.65
CA THR A 369 -2.17 -19.85 -2.39
C THR A 369 -2.63 -18.61 -1.61
N GLY A 370 -1.70 -17.74 -1.21
CA GLY A 370 -1.94 -16.67 -0.24
C GLY A 370 -1.70 -15.25 -0.78
N THR A 371 -1.53 -15.08 -2.09
CA THR A 371 -1.35 -13.75 -2.67
C THR A 371 -1.92 -13.66 -4.08
N SER A 372 -2.47 -12.50 -4.43
CA SER A 372 -2.76 -12.10 -5.80
C SER A 372 -1.61 -11.26 -6.37
N ILE A 373 -1.55 -11.16 -7.69
CA ILE A 373 -0.70 -10.22 -8.41
C ILE A 373 -1.61 -9.11 -8.91
N GLY A 374 -1.46 -7.92 -8.34
CA GLY A 374 -2.24 -6.74 -8.66
C GLY A 374 -1.43 -5.69 -9.42
N ALA A 375 -2.12 -4.72 -10.00
CA ALA A 375 -1.50 -3.63 -10.75
C ALA A 375 -1.22 -2.41 -9.86
N ASP A 376 -0.04 -1.83 -10.02
CA ASP A 376 0.19 -0.42 -9.71
C ASP A 376 -0.33 0.43 -10.87
N THR A 377 -0.90 1.58 -10.55
CA THR A 377 -1.73 2.32 -11.48
C THR A 377 -1.15 3.67 -11.88
N ILE A 378 -1.62 4.18 -13.03
CA ILE A 378 -1.47 5.56 -13.44
C ILE A 378 -2.83 6.11 -13.85
N GLY A 379 -3.10 7.39 -13.54
CA GLY A 379 -4.33 8.04 -13.96
C GLY A 379 -4.15 9.53 -14.18
N LEU A 380 -4.86 10.06 -15.17
CA LEU A 380 -4.92 11.48 -15.48
C LEU A 380 -5.83 12.19 -14.49
N LEU A 381 -5.32 13.21 -13.81
CA LEU A 381 -6.10 13.99 -12.88
C LEU A 381 -7.01 14.98 -13.61
N ARG A 382 -8.23 15.18 -13.08
CA ARG A 382 -9.17 16.19 -13.58
C ARG A 382 -8.52 17.57 -13.54
N GLY A 383 -8.65 18.35 -14.62
CA GLY A 383 -8.08 19.68 -14.75
C GLY A 383 -6.56 19.70 -14.76
N ALA A 384 -5.91 18.62 -15.22
CA ALA A 384 -4.47 18.53 -15.41
C ALA A 384 -3.96 19.71 -16.27
N PRO A 385 -3.02 20.54 -15.76
CA PRO A 385 -2.51 21.70 -16.48
C PRO A 385 -1.82 21.34 -17.80
N HIS A 386 -1.12 20.20 -17.82
CA HIS A 386 -0.29 19.78 -18.97
C HIS A 386 -0.79 18.44 -19.53
N ARG A 387 -2.11 18.39 -19.88
CA ARG A 387 -2.79 17.16 -20.30
C ARG A 387 -2.06 16.39 -21.40
N GLU A 388 -1.59 17.07 -22.46
CA GLU A 388 -0.90 16.40 -23.57
C GLU A 388 0.40 15.72 -23.12
N LEU A 389 1.18 16.40 -22.30
CA LEU A 389 2.42 15.86 -21.75
C LEU A 389 2.15 14.71 -20.77
N ALA A 390 1.07 14.80 -20.01
CA ALA A 390 0.62 13.74 -19.10
C ALA A 390 0.21 12.47 -19.88
N VAL A 391 -0.54 12.62 -20.98
CA VAL A 391 -0.91 11.50 -21.86
C VAL A 391 0.34 10.88 -22.49
N ALA A 392 1.28 11.68 -22.99
CA ALA A 392 2.54 11.17 -23.54
C ALA A 392 3.35 10.38 -22.49
N PHE A 393 3.32 10.79 -21.22
CA PHE A 393 3.96 10.01 -20.14
C PHE A 393 3.25 8.68 -19.88
N ILE A 394 1.90 8.64 -19.87
CA ILE A 394 1.13 7.39 -19.74
C ILE A 394 1.49 6.43 -20.89
N GLU A 395 1.47 6.92 -22.13
CA GLU A 395 1.81 6.13 -23.33
C GLU A 395 3.25 5.61 -23.28
N PHE A 396 4.20 6.45 -22.85
CA PHE A 396 5.58 6.05 -22.66
C PHE A 396 5.71 4.93 -21.62
N VAL A 397 5.08 5.07 -20.45
CA VAL A 397 5.13 4.05 -19.38
C VAL A 397 4.55 2.72 -19.84
N LEU A 398 3.48 2.74 -20.64
CA LEU A 398 2.84 1.55 -21.21
C LEU A 398 3.55 0.98 -22.44
N SER A 399 4.47 1.73 -23.06
CA SER A 399 5.25 1.25 -24.20
C SER A 399 6.23 0.14 -23.80
N GLU A 400 6.70 -0.63 -24.77
CA GLU A 400 7.75 -1.64 -24.53
C GLU A 400 8.99 -1.02 -23.86
N ALA A 401 9.37 0.22 -24.24
CA ALA A 401 10.48 0.93 -23.63
C ALA A 401 10.27 1.20 -22.14
N GLY A 402 9.10 1.75 -21.77
CA GLY A 402 8.76 1.99 -20.37
C GLY A 402 8.64 0.70 -19.55
N GLN A 403 8.12 -0.37 -20.15
CA GLN A 403 7.96 -1.66 -19.49
C GLN A 403 9.29 -2.40 -19.27
N LYS A 404 10.28 -2.20 -20.11
CA LYS A 404 11.65 -2.69 -19.91
C LYS A 404 12.32 -2.03 -18.70
N ILE A 405 12.05 -0.73 -18.46
CA ILE A 405 12.57 -0.03 -17.27
C ILE A 405 12.07 -0.66 -15.99
N TRP A 406 10.79 -1.05 -15.94
CA TRP A 406 10.22 -1.72 -14.78
C TRP A 406 10.86 -3.07 -14.46
N SER A 407 11.15 -3.86 -15.50
CA SER A 407 11.30 -5.30 -15.37
C SER A 407 12.69 -5.85 -15.68
N PHE A 408 13.51 -5.10 -16.42
CA PHE A 408 14.83 -5.58 -16.84
C PHE A 408 15.88 -5.36 -15.75
N ARG A 409 16.92 -6.17 -15.82
CA ARG A 409 18.09 -5.98 -14.98
C ARG A 409 18.80 -4.68 -15.33
N LYS A 410 19.44 -4.06 -14.34
CA LYS A 410 20.28 -2.88 -14.53
C LYS A 410 21.29 -3.12 -15.66
N GLY A 411 21.36 -2.19 -16.60
CA GLY A 411 22.30 -2.22 -17.72
C GLY A 411 21.91 -3.16 -18.88
N ALA A 412 20.78 -3.88 -18.77
CA ALA A 412 20.26 -4.63 -19.91
C ALA A 412 19.78 -3.69 -21.03
N PRO A 413 19.82 -4.12 -22.31
CA PRO A 413 19.40 -3.27 -23.44
C PRO A 413 17.96 -2.75 -23.26
N GLY A 414 17.80 -1.44 -23.18
CA GLY A 414 16.51 -0.76 -22.92
C GLY A 414 16.03 -0.83 -21.47
N GLY A 415 16.78 -1.45 -20.58
CA GLY A 415 16.49 -1.52 -19.16
C GLY A 415 16.97 -0.31 -18.35
N PRO A 416 16.76 -0.32 -17.03
CA PRO A 416 17.17 0.76 -16.14
C PRO A 416 18.69 0.92 -16.11
N ARG A 417 19.15 2.16 -15.95
CA ARG A 417 20.58 2.50 -16.00
C ARG A 417 21.25 2.47 -14.63
N THR A 418 20.57 2.95 -13.61
CA THR A 418 21.14 3.15 -12.27
C THR A 418 20.60 2.15 -11.26
N TYR A 419 19.27 1.90 -11.26
CA TYR A 419 18.58 1.07 -10.28
C TYR A 419 17.74 -0.01 -10.96
N ALA A 420 17.98 -1.28 -10.63
CA ALA A 420 17.04 -2.35 -10.99
C ALA A 420 15.74 -2.18 -10.19
N LEU A 421 14.60 -2.00 -10.87
CA LEU A 421 13.33 -1.72 -10.20
C LEU A 421 12.60 -2.97 -9.71
N GLN A 422 12.98 -4.14 -10.20
CA GLN A 422 12.49 -5.46 -9.76
C GLN A 422 10.97 -5.64 -9.89
N ARG A 423 10.33 -4.90 -10.82
CA ARG A 423 8.87 -4.94 -11.03
C ARG A 423 8.52 -5.93 -12.12
N LEU A 424 7.33 -6.52 -12.01
CA LEU A 424 6.75 -7.35 -13.08
C LEU A 424 6.14 -6.44 -14.15
N PRO A 425 6.45 -6.65 -15.44
CA PRO A 425 5.86 -5.86 -16.51
C PRO A 425 4.37 -6.18 -16.66
N ILE A 426 3.56 -5.16 -16.99
CA ILE A 426 2.15 -5.39 -17.29
C ILE A 426 1.90 -5.84 -18.73
N LEU A 427 2.85 -5.64 -19.65
CA LEU A 427 2.73 -6.14 -21.02
C LEU A 427 3.00 -7.62 -21.10
N PRO A 428 2.01 -8.47 -21.49
CA PRO A 428 2.21 -9.91 -21.64
C PRO A 428 3.35 -10.28 -22.59
N ALA A 429 3.59 -9.47 -23.63
CA ALA A 429 4.65 -9.68 -24.61
C ALA A 429 6.06 -9.78 -23.99
N LEU A 430 6.31 -9.12 -22.84
CA LEU A 430 7.61 -9.15 -22.17
C LEU A 430 7.87 -10.43 -21.39
N TYR A 431 6.90 -11.35 -21.34
CA TYR A 431 7.10 -12.70 -20.78
C TYR A 431 7.50 -13.73 -21.85
N ALA A 432 7.71 -13.29 -23.11
CA ALA A 432 8.21 -14.15 -24.16
C ALA A 432 9.68 -14.56 -23.90
N PRO A 433 10.10 -15.79 -24.30
CA PRO A 433 11.42 -16.37 -23.98
C PRO A 433 12.62 -15.49 -24.35
N GLN A 434 12.52 -14.67 -25.41
CA GLN A 434 13.61 -13.77 -25.82
C GLN A 434 13.97 -12.71 -24.77
N TYR A 435 13.07 -12.41 -23.83
CA TYR A 435 13.28 -11.43 -22.75
C TYR A 435 13.73 -12.08 -21.43
N ASP A 436 13.69 -13.40 -21.30
CA ASP A 436 14.07 -14.09 -20.05
C ASP A 436 15.48 -13.77 -19.60
N ALA A 437 16.41 -13.62 -20.57
CA ALA A 437 17.79 -13.24 -20.27
C ALA A 437 17.91 -11.85 -19.65
N TYR A 438 16.94 -10.95 -19.84
CA TYR A 438 16.98 -9.55 -19.43
C TYR A 438 16.11 -9.25 -18.23
N ARG A 439 15.02 -10.00 -18.00
CA ARG A 439 14.13 -9.78 -16.87
C ARG A 439 14.84 -10.03 -15.54
N ALA A 440 14.57 -9.17 -14.55
CA ALA A 440 15.07 -9.31 -13.21
C ALA A 440 14.41 -10.51 -12.51
N ASP A 441 13.09 -10.63 -12.59
CA ASP A 441 12.32 -11.79 -12.13
C ASP A 441 11.92 -12.66 -13.33
N ARG A 442 12.44 -13.88 -13.35
CA ARG A 442 12.16 -14.87 -14.41
C ARG A 442 11.10 -15.88 -14.00
N ASP A 443 10.90 -16.05 -12.70
CA ASP A 443 10.14 -17.18 -12.15
C ASP A 443 8.66 -16.85 -12.02
N THR A 444 8.31 -15.58 -11.92
CA THR A 444 6.93 -15.14 -11.79
C THR A 444 6.32 -14.83 -13.16
N HIS A 445 5.23 -15.53 -13.48
CA HIS A 445 4.47 -15.34 -14.71
C HIS A 445 2.99 -15.02 -14.39
N PRO A 446 2.62 -13.74 -14.29
CA PRO A 446 1.27 -13.32 -13.87
C PRO A 446 0.14 -13.81 -14.77
N TYR A 447 0.44 -14.10 -16.02
CA TYR A 447 -0.53 -14.54 -17.03
C TYR A 447 -0.61 -16.08 -17.20
N ALA A 448 0.12 -16.84 -16.35
CA ALA A 448 0.02 -18.29 -16.38
C ALA A 448 -1.39 -18.75 -15.98
N PRO A 449 -1.96 -19.77 -16.63
CA PRO A 449 -3.38 -20.15 -16.42
C PRO A 449 -3.66 -20.77 -15.04
N ASN A 450 -2.63 -21.15 -14.29
CA ASN A 450 -2.76 -21.92 -13.04
C ASN A 450 -2.67 -21.01 -11.80
N HIS A 451 -3.55 -20.03 -11.69
CA HIS A 451 -3.66 -19.25 -10.47
C HIS A 451 -4.19 -20.10 -9.32
N GLN A 452 -3.39 -20.33 -8.30
CA GLN A 452 -3.82 -21.04 -7.08
C GLN A 452 -4.58 -20.13 -6.12
N PHE A 453 -4.48 -18.82 -6.30
CA PHE A 453 -5.22 -17.80 -5.58
C PHE A 453 -6.01 -16.95 -6.58
N VAL A 454 -7.30 -16.75 -6.32
CA VAL A 454 -8.17 -15.88 -7.10
C VAL A 454 -8.74 -14.81 -6.16
N TYR A 455 -8.47 -13.55 -6.46
CA TYR A 455 -9.02 -12.44 -5.67
C TYR A 455 -10.53 -12.29 -5.91
N HIS A 456 -11.30 -12.21 -4.84
CA HIS A 456 -12.75 -12.00 -4.87
C HIS A 456 -13.08 -10.59 -4.35
N GLU A 457 -13.18 -9.63 -5.26
CA GLU A 457 -13.46 -8.23 -4.90
C GLU A 457 -14.73 -8.09 -4.06
N ALA A 458 -15.78 -8.84 -4.39
CA ALA A 458 -17.07 -8.81 -3.68
C ALA A 458 -16.96 -9.21 -2.20
N TRP A 459 -15.96 -10.03 -1.81
CA TRP A 459 -15.81 -10.50 -0.44
C TRP A 459 -15.21 -9.44 0.48
N THR A 460 -14.16 -8.76 0.05
CA THR A 460 -13.36 -7.87 0.91
C THR A 460 -13.05 -6.50 0.33
N GLY A 461 -13.10 -6.32 -0.99
CA GLY A 461 -12.77 -5.05 -1.63
C GLY A 461 -13.47 -3.83 -1.02
N PRO A 462 -14.81 -3.87 -0.79
CA PRO A 462 -15.52 -2.79 -0.10
C PRO A 462 -15.12 -2.59 1.36
N LEU A 463 -14.38 -3.52 1.97
CA LEU A 463 -13.98 -3.54 3.37
C LEU A 463 -12.52 -3.12 3.60
N PHE A 464 -11.79 -2.72 2.56
CA PHE A 464 -10.36 -2.42 2.64
C PHE A 464 -10.00 -1.47 3.81
N ARG A 465 -10.70 -0.33 3.95
CA ARG A 465 -10.53 0.58 5.08
C ARG A 465 -10.94 -0.05 6.41
N ALA A 466 -11.98 -0.88 6.41
CA ALA A 466 -12.45 -1.56 7.63
C ALA A 466 -11.48 -2.64 8.09
N ILE A 467 -10.80 -3.34 7.17
CA ILE A 467 -9.72 -4.29 7.50
C ILE A 467 -8.59 -3.56 8.21
N ALA A 468 -8.13 -2.42 7.68
CA ALA A 468 -7.11 -1.60 8.33
C ALA A 468 -7.50 -1.23 9.76
N PHE A 469 -8.74 -0.78 9.95
CA PHE A 469 -9.28 -0.42 11.25
C PHE A 469 -9.33 -1.61 12.22
N VAL A 470 -9.88 -2.75 11.77
CA VAL A 470 -10.01 -3.97 12.61
C VAL A 470 -8.64 -4.48 13.05
N VAL A 471 -7.68 -4.59 12.13
CA VAL A 471 -6.33 -5.04 12.48
C VAL A 471 -5.66 -4.07 13.46
N ARG A 472 -5.84 -2.76 13.29
CA ARG A 472 -5.29 -1.77 14.21
C ARG A 472 -5.85 -1.95 15.63
N VAL A 473 -7.18 -1.95 15.79
CA VAL A 473 -7.81 -2.02 17.12
C VAL A 473 -7.65 -3.39 17.80
N MET A 474 -7.47 -4.46 17.03
CA MET A 474 -7.29 -5.81 17.52
C MET A 474 -5.82 -6.14 17.83
N CYS A 475 -4.87 -5.60 17.05
CA CYS A 475 -3.49 -6.06 17.07
C CYS A 475 -2.47 -4.96 17.38
N VAL A 476 -2.63 -3.75 16.79
CA VAL A 476 -1.61 -2.68 16.91
C VAL A 476 -1.78 -1.91 18.21
N ASP A 477 -3.00 -1.40 18.47
CA ASP A 477 -3.29 -0.59 19.64
C ASP A 477 -3.15 -1.38 20.97
N PRO A 478 -3.54 -2.68 21.05
CA PRO A 478 -3.33 -3.54 22.24
C PRO A 478 -2.10 -4.46 22.10
N ALA A 479 -1.07 -4.10 21.31
CA ALA A 479 0.06 -4.99 21.02
C ALA A 479 0.80 -5.53 22.26
N PRO A 480 1.01 -4.76 23.35
CA PRO A 480 1.60 -5.31 24.56
C PRO A 480 0.77 -6.44 25.18
N GLU A 481 -0.53 -6.20 25.40
CA GLU A 481 -1.43 -7.20 25.99
C GLU A 481 -1.60 -8.42 25.08
N LEU A 482 -1.64 -8.23 23.77
CA LEU A 482 -1.70 -9.32 22.79
C LEU A 482 -0.47 -10.24 22.90
N ARG A 483 0.73 -9.68 22.98
CA ARG A 483 1.98 -10.45 23.12
C ARG A 483 2.03 -11.19 24.46
N ASP A 484 1.66 -10.51 25.55
CA ASP A 484 1.61 -11.12 26.87
C ASP A 484 0.65 -12.33 26.90
N ALA A 485 -0.52 -12.20 26.28
CA ALA A 485 -1.50 -13.27 26.15
C ALA A 485 -0.94 -14.47 25.37
N TYR A 486 -0.33 -14.21 24.22
CA TYR A 486 0.21 -15.30 23.39
C TYR A 486 1.41 -15.99 24.06
N GLN A 487 2.27 -15.22 24.73
CA GLN A 487 3.37 -15.75 25.51
C GLN A 487 2.88 -16.65 26.66
N ALA A 488 1.85 -16.21 27.38
CA ALA A 488 1.26 -17.00 28.46
C ALA A 488 0.64 -18.31 27.92
N LEU A 489 -0.04 -18.26 26.78
CA LEU A 489 -0.56 -19.46 26.10
C LEU A 489 0.56 -20.43 25.74
N ALA A 490 1.63 -19.95 25.12
CA ALA A 490 2.75 -20.78 24.69
C ALA A 490 3.44 -21.44 25.90
N GLN A 491 3.66 -20.68 26.97
CA GLN A 491 4.25 -21.21 28.23
C GLN A 491 3.37 -22.25 28.94
N ALA A 492 2.04 -22.13 28.81
CA ALA A 492 1.09 -23.07 29.39
C ALA A 492 0.72 -24.26 28.48
N GLY A 493 1.32 -24.34 27.26
CA GLY A 493 1.04 -25.40 26.29
C GLY A 493 -0.32 -25.28 25.62
N PHE A 494 -0.81 -24.06 25.43
CA PHE A 494 -2.09 -23.72 24.76
C PHE A 494 -3.31 -24.40 25.41
N PRO A 495 -3.64 -24.11 26.67
CA PRO A 495 -4.81 -24.67 27.33
C PRO A 495 -6.09 -24.38 26.55
N PRO A 496 -7.02 -25.36 26.38
CA PRO A 496 -8.16 -25.24 25.48
C PRO A 496 -9.05 -24.03 25.75
N GLU A 497 -9.39 -23.76 27.03
CA GLU A 497 -10.25 -22.62 27.40
C GLU A 497 -9.61 -21.26 27.10
N ALA A 498 -8.36 -21.08 27.50
CA ALA A 498 -7.62 -19.85 27.24
C ALA A 498 -7.37 -19.64 25.72
N THR A 499 -7.10 -20.73 24.99
CA THR A 499 -6.89 -20.69 23.54
C THR A 499 -8.19 -20.36 22.82
N ALA A 500 -9.32 -20.93 23.22
CA ALA A 500 -10.63 -20.61 22.64
C ALA A 500 -10.98 -19.13 22.85
N LEU A 501 -10.72 -18.60 24.05
CA LEU A 501 -10.91 -17.16 24.31
C LEU A 501 -9.96 -16.31 23.47
N PHE A 502 -8.69 -16.69 23.32
CA PHE A 502 -7.73 -15.98 22.47
C PHE A 502 -8.17 -15.98 21.00
N ASP A 503 -8.76 -17.06 20.50
CA ASP A 503 -9.20 -17.20 19.11
C ASP A 503 -10.61 -16.60 18.86
N ASP A 504 -11.31 -16.11 19.90
CA ASP A 504 -12.60 -15.44 19.72
C ASP A 504 -12.42 -14.04 19.12
N VAL A 505 -12.82 -13.88 17.88
CA VAL A 505 -12.86 -12.62 17.10
C VAL A 505 -14.28 -12.19 16.73
N SER A 506 -15.29 -12.71 17.42
CA SER A 506 -16.73 -12.49 17.14
C SER A 506 -17.14 -11.02 17.19
N ALA A 507 -16.46 -10.20 18.03
CA ALA A 507 -16.71 -8.76 18.12
C ALA A 507 -16.54 -8.01 16.78
N VAL A 508 -15.75 -8.58 15.87
CA VAL A 508 -15.46 -8.05 14.52
C VAL A 508 -15.87 -9.06 13.44
N ALA A 509 -16.97 -9.78 13.65
CA ALA A 509 -17.56 -10.69 12.68
C ALA A 509 -17.90 -9.96 11.36
N TYR A 510 -17.94 -10.71 10.26
CA TYR A 510 -18.12 -10.17 8.90
C TYR A 510 -19.28 -9.19 8.79
N GLU A 511 -20.47 -9.56 9.29
CA GLU A 511 -21.66 -8.70 9.22
C GLU A 511 -21.53 -7.43 10.07
N THR A 512 -20.86 -7.51 11.23
CA THR A 512 -20.56 -6.34 12.06
C THR A 512 -19.66 -5.35 11.30
N VAL A 513 -18.65 -5.88 10.61
CA VAL A 513 -17.68 -5.06 9.87
C VAL A 513 -18.28 -4.51 8.58
N LYS A 514 -19.01 -5.32 7.82
CA LYS A 514 -19.67 -4.95 6.56
C LYS A 514 -20.81 -3.95 6.77
N GLY A 515 -21.53 -4.05 7.87
CA GLY A 515 -22.68 -3.21 8.22
C GLY A 515 -22.29 -2.01 9.08
N PRO A 516 -22.53 -2.06 10.41
CA PRO A 516 -22.44 -0.88 11.28
C PRO A 516 -21.04 -0.26 11.37
N LEU A 517 -19.97 -1.07 11.41
CA LEU A 517 -18.62 -0.51 11.45
C LEU A 517 -18.28 0.24 10.16
N ARG A 518 -18.54 -0.36 8.99
CA ARG A 518 -18.30 0.32 7.70
C ARG A 518 -19.12 1.60 7.56
N ALA A 519 -20.34 1.63 8.06
CA ALA A 519 -21.16 2.84 8.08
C ALA A 519 -20.52 3.93 8.94
N ALA A 520 -20.06 3.60 10.14
CA ALA A 520 -19.36 4.52 11.03
C ALA A 520 -18.06 5.09 10.40
N LEU A 521 -17.27 4.23 9.73
CA LEU A 521 -16.03 4.66 9.04
C LEU A 521 -16.29 5.56 7.83
N ARG A 522 -17.49 5.56 7.27
CA ARG A 522 -17.90 6.43 6.14
C ARG A 522 -18.63 7.69 6.58
N ALA A 523 -19.05 7.75 7.84
CA ALA A 523 -19.73 8.90 8.37
C ALA A 523 -18.86 10.18 8.26
N PRO A 524 -19.45 11.34 7.94
CA PRO A 524 -18.73 12.60 7.88
C PRO A 524 -18.13 13.00 9.23
N ASN A 525 -18.71 12.50 10.34
CA ASN A 525 -18.27 12.77 11.69
C ASN A 525 -17.37 11.66 12.21
N ALA A 526 -16.14 12.00 12.56
CA ALA A 526 -15.15 11.08 13.12
C ALA A 526 -15.50 10.53 14.51
N LEU A 527 -16.53 11.07 15.20
CA LEU A 527 -16.93 10.61 16.55
C LEU A 527 -17.35 9.13 16.57
N ASP A 528 -18.02 8.67 15.52
CA ASP A 528 -18.43 7.26 15.42
C ASP A 528 -17.21 6.34 15.30
N GLU A 529 -16.22 6.71 14.47
CA GLU A 529 -14.97 5.98 14.35
C GLU A 529 -14.23 5.89 15.67
N VAL A 530 -14.11 7.02 16.39
CA VAL A 530 -13.46 7.09 17.70
C VAL A 530 -14.20 6.23 18.73
N THR A 531 -15.54 6.27 18.72
CA THR A 531 -16.38 5.47 19.65
C THR A 531 -16.15 3.97 19.40
N TRP A 532 -16.16 3.54 18.13
CA TRP A 532 -15.86 2.15 17.79
C TRP A 532 -14.44 1.75 18.19
N SER A 533 -13.45 2.61 17.92
CA SER A 533 -12.05 2.35 18.29
C SER A 533 -11.91 2.13 19.80
N ASN A 534 -12.40 3.07 20.61
CA ASN A 534 -12.30 2.97 22.08
C ASN A 534 -12.99 1.73 22.64
N ARG A 535 -14.17 1.39 22.11
CA ARG A 535 -14.91 0.20 22.53
C ARG A 535 -14.15 -1.09 22.22
N LEU A 536 -13.70 -1.26 20.96
CA LEU A 536 -13.05 -2.50 20.53
C LEU A 536 -11.65 -2.66 21.15
N VAL A 537 -10.85 -1.60 21.23
CA VAL A 537 -9.53 -1.64 21.89
C VAL A 537 -9.68 -2.07 23.35
N ARG A 538 -10.64 -1.51 24.08
CA ARG A 538 -10.91 -1.91 25.48
C ARG A 538 -11.30 -3.38 25.54
N GLN A 539 -12.26 -3.82 24.70
CA GLN A 539 -12.73 -5.20 24.66
C GLN A 539 -11.58 -6.19 24.39
N PHE A 540 -10.72 -5.92 23.41
CA PHE A 540 -9.58 -6.79 23.10
C PHE A 540 -8.53 -6.78 24.21
N ARG A 541 -8.23 -5.63 24.84
CA ARG A 541 -7.33 -5.57 25.99
C ARG A 541 -7.84 -6.42 27.17
N ASP A 542 -9.11 -6.30 27.48
CA ASP A 542 -9.72 -7.07 28.58
C ASP A 542 -9.73 -8.58 28.25
N GLN A 543 -10.02 -8.94 27.01
CA GLN A 543 -9.93 -10.32 26.52
C GLN A 543 -8.50 -10.88 26.67
N TYR A 544 -7.47 -10.13 26.24
CA TYR A 544 -6.07 -10.59 26.34
C TYR A 544 -5.62 -10.74 27.80
N ARG A 545 -6.01 -9.84 28.70
CA ARG A 545 -5.72 -9.98 30.14
C ARG A 545 -6.37 -11.20 30.72
N GLU A 546 -7.60 -11.50 30.33
CA GLU A 546 -8.30 -12.71 30.78
C GLU A 546 -7.65 -13.99 30.24
N VAL A 547 -7.16 -13.98 28.99
CA VAL A 547 -6.36 -15.09 28.44
C VAL A 547 -5.11 -15.35 29.28
N VAL A 548 -4.37 -14.30 29.68
CA VAL A 548 -3.21 -14.43 30.58
C VAL A 548 -3.60 -15.08 31.90
N ARG A 549 -4.72 -14.65 32.49
CA ARG A 549 -5.21 -15.20 33.77
C ARG A 549 -5.52 -16.69 33.68
N LEU A 550 -6.29 -17.09 32.64
CA LEU A 550 -6.67 -18.49 32.40
C LEU A 550 -5.46 -19.37 32.10
N ALA A 551 -4.54 -18.90 31.25
CA ALA A 551 -3.33 -19.66 30.92
C ALA A 551 -2.46 -19.91 32.14
N ARG A 552 -2.24 -18.90 33.01
CA ARG A 552 -1.47 -19.04 34.25
C ARG A 552 -2.15 -19.96 35.27
N GLN A 553 -3.47 -19.93 35.36
CA GLN A 553 -4.22 -20.85 36.22
C GLN A 553 -4.05 -22.31 35.79
N SER A 554 -4.18 -22.57 34.47
CA SER A 554 -3.97 -23.92 33.93
C SER A 554 -2.54 -24.42 34.17
N GLN A 555 -1.53 -23.56 34.02
CA GLN A 555 -0.14 -23.90 34.31
C GLN A 555 0.09 -24.25 35.78
N ALA A 556 -0.48 -23.47 36.70
CA ALA A 556 -0.39 -23.74 38.16
C ALA A 556 -1.04 -25.07 38.55
N GLN A 557 -2.20 -25.39 37.97
CA GLN A 557 -2.89 -26.67 38.19
C GLN A 557 -2.07 -27.86 37.68
N ALA A 558 -1.46 -27.75 36.51
CA ALA A 558 -0.59 -28.78 35.94
C ALA A 558 0.64 -29.04 36.81
N THR A 559 1.23 -27.98 37.39
CA THR A 559 2.39 -28.09 38.30
C THR A 559 2.02 -28.76 39.64
N GLN A 560 0.85 -28.45 40.18
CA GLN A 560 0.35 -29.07 41.44
C GLN A 560 -0.06 -30.54 41.27
N GLY A 561 -0.66 -30.91 40.12
CA GLY A 561 -1.04 -32.28 39.78
C GLY A 561 0.12 -33.20 39.42
N GLY A 562 1.25 -32.66 38.92
CA GLY A 562 2.47 -33.40 38.57
C GLY A 562 3.37 -33.76 39.78
N GLY A 563 3.18 -33.11 40.93
CA GLY A 563 3.92 -33.38 42.17
C GLY A 563 3.34 -34.50 43.04
N ALA A 564 2.23 -35.12 42.62
CA ALA A 564 1.52 -36.15 43.36
C ALA A 564 1.63 -37.57 42.74
N ARG A 565 2.61 -37.80 41.85
CA ARG A 565 2.89 -39.14 41.29
C ARG A 565 4.30 -39.60 41.62
#